data_cc93efcd611c9312789f51268959d24e
#
_entry.id   cc93efcd611c9312789f51268959d24e
#
_cell.length_a   1.000
_cell.length_b   1.000
_cell.length_c   1.000
_cell.angle_alpha   90.00
_cell.angle_beta   90.00
_cell.angle_gamma   90.00
#
_symmetry.space_group_name_H-M   'P 1'
#
loop_
_entity.id
_entity.type
_entity.pdbx_description
1 polymer ?
#
loop_
_entity_poly.entity_id
_entity_poly.type
_entity_poly.pdbx_seq_one_letter_code
_entity_poly.pdbx_strand_id
1 'polypeptide(L)'
;HYARNGTRVVVVVATDGRMGVSEHAHIPAGDSLAKVRADEARCSARQLGAQPPVLLGFEDAGLAVLSPWPGEPLDRLSTRVAATLNELHPDVVLTWGAEGGYGHQDHRLVGDVVTQVFQSGAAPAGTRLFYVGFPPERTANAPRWYGMKVYPTATEYLTTHIAYDQTDRDAARRALGCHRSQATDAEMNESFSALEHLWAGEVPFQQWRGGPTASKFF
;
A
#
# COMPACT_ATOMS: atom_id res chain seq x y z
N HIS A 1 -6.53 -4.41 12.38
CA HIS A 1 -6.58 -5.74 13.01
C HIS A 1 -5.30 -6.02 13.82
N TYR A 2 -4.15 -6.22 13.17
CA TYR A 2 -2.91 -6.66 13.82
C TYR A 2 -2.39 -5.68 14.87
N ALA A 3 -2.44 -4.37 14.63
CA ALA A 3 -1.97 -3.37 15.59
C ALA A 3 -2.74 -3.44 16.93
N ARG A 4 -4.07 -3.54 16.88
CA ARG A 4 -4.87 -3.67 18.12
C ARG A 4 -4.67 -4.99 18.88
N ASN A 5 -4.13 -6.00 18.19
CA ASN A 5 -3.80 -7.30 18.77
C ASN A 5 -2.32 -7.40 19.20
N GLY A 6 -1.61 -6.26 19.31
CA GLY A 6 -0.26 -6.18 19.87
C GLY A 6 0.88 -6.34 18.85
N THR A 7 0.58 -6.50 17.55
CA THR A 7 1.62 -6.53 16.52
C THR A 7 2.16 -5.13 16.27
N ARG A 8 3.47 -4.98 16.18
CA ARG A 8 4.11 -3.73 15.74
C ARG A 8 3.90 -3.56 14.24
N VAL A 9 3.03 -2.65 13.86
CA VAL A 9 2.76 -2.31 12.46
C VAL A 9 3.45 -1.01 12.10
N VAL A 10 4.19 -0.99 10.99
CA VAL A 10 4.86 0.19 10.44
C VAL A 10 4.44 0.36 8.99
N VAL A 11 3.96 1.55 8.64
CA VAL A 11 3.66 1.91 7.25
C VAL A 11 4.90 2.57 6.66
N VAL A 12 5.38 2.06 5.52
CA VAL A 12 6.47 2.68 4.76
C VAL A 12 5.89 3.33 3.52
N VAL A 13 6.09 4.63 3.37
CA VAL A 13 5.58 5.43 2.26
C VAL A 13 6.74 5.80 1.35
N ALA A 14 6.73 5.31 0.12
CA ALA A 14 7.84 5.50 -0.81
C ALA A 14 7.86 6.92 -1.40
N THR A 15 6.76 7.37 -1.98
CA THR A 15 6.66 8.67 -2.65
C THR A 15 5.87 9.67 -1.83
N ASP A 16 6.18 10.95 -1.97
CA ASP A 16 5.67 12.03 -1.12
C ASP A 16 4.31 12.60 -1.54
N GLY A 17 3.75 12.14 -2.66
CA GLY A 17 2.45 12.54 -3.17
C GLY A 17 2.35 14.00 -3.64
N ARG A 18 3.49 14.68 -3.87
CA ARG A 18 3.56 16.10 -4.24
C ARG A 18 2.84 16.46 -5.54
N MET A 19 2.63 15.50 -6.44
CA MET A 19 1.98 15.71 -7.73
C MET A 19 0.49 15.37 -7.72
N GLY A 20 -0.01 14.71 -6.67
CA GLY A 20 -1.39 14.29 -6.53
C GLY A 20 -2.35 15.41 -6.15
N VAL A 21 -2.45 16.44 -6.99
CA VAL A 21 -3.32 17.60 -6.76
C VAL A 21 -4.80 17.20 -6.84
N SER A 22 -5.60 17.72 -5.93
CA SER A 22 -7.07 17.65 -5.99
C SER A 22 -7.66 19.07 -6.06
N GLU A 23 -8.72 19.23 -6.85
CA GLU A 23 -9.34 20.55 -7.05
C GLU A 23 -9.89 21.14 -5.74
N HIS A 24 -10.50 20.30 -4.88
CA HIS A 24 -11.13 20.78 -3.65
C HIS A 24 -10.12 21.24 -2.58
N ALA A 25 -8.91 20.71 -2.57
CA ALA A 25 -7.91 21.06 -1.55
C ALA A 25 -7.23 22.41 -1.81
N HIS A 26 -7.26 22.89 -3.04
CA HIS A 26 -6.63 24.15 -3.48
C HIS A 26 -5.15 24.28 -3.08
N ILE A 27 -4.44 23.14 -2.99
CA ILE A 27 -3.01 23.12 -2.69
C ILE A 27 -2.25 22.80 -3.98
N PRO A 28 -1.34 23.68 -4.42
CA PRO A 28 -0.58 23.42 -5.65
C PRO A 28 0.39 22.24 -5.46
N ALA A 29 0.75 21.60 -6.58
CA ALA A 29 1.81 20.58 -6.59
C ALA A 29 3.12 21.12 -6.03
N GLY A 30 3.90 20.26 -5.39
CA GLY A 30 5.21 20.58 -4.83
C GLY A 30 5.32 20.37 -3.32
N ASP A 31 6.29 21.04 -2.71
CA ASP A 31 6.70 20.81 -1.31
C ASP A 31 5.57 21.07 -0.29
N SER A 32 4.71 22.05 -0.56
CA SER A 32 3.57 22.34 0.33
C SER A 32 2.60 21.16 0.38
N LEU A 33 2.28 20.56 -0.76
CA LEU A 33 1.42 19.37 -0.82
C LEU A 33 2.11 18.15 -0.20
N ALA A 34 3.40 17.94 -0.48
CA ALA A 34 4.18 16.85 0.13
C ALA A 34 4.16 16.91 1.66
N LYS A 35 4.28 18.12 2.25
CA LYS A 35 4.19 18.32 3.69
C LYS A 35 2.81 17.94 4.24
N VAL A 36 1.74 18.38 3.58
CA VAL A 36 0.36 18.03 3.97
C VAL A 36 0.17 16.51 3.90
N ARG A 37 0.61 15.86 2.81
CA ARG A 37 0.54 14.39 2.65
C ARG A 37 1.30 13.63 3.73
N ALA A 38 2.46 14.13 4.15
CA ALA A 38 3.21 13.55 5.26
C ALA A 38 2.44 13.63 6.59
N ASP A 39 1.73 14.73 6.87
CA ASP A 39 0.91 14.88 8.06
C ASP A 39 -0.36 14.01 8.00
N GLU A 40 -0.98 13.86 6.84
CA GLU A 40 -2.07 12.92 6.60
C GLU A 40 -1.65 11.46 6.82
N ALA A 41 -0.48 11.05 6.33
CA ALA A 41 0.08 9.73 6.57
C ALA A 41 0.32 9.47 8.07
N ARG A 42 0.82 10.45 8.81
CA ARG A 42 0.97 10.36 10.28
C ARG A 42 -0.38 10.26 10.99
N CYS A 43 -1.37 11.02 10.54
CA CYS A 43 -2.75 10.94 11.05
C CYS A 43 -3.31 9.54 10.83
N SER A 44 -3.24 9.03 9.60
CA SER A 44 -3.73 7.70 9.21
C SER A 44 -3.08 6.59 10.03
N ALA A 45 -1.76 6.59 10.18
CA ALA A 45 -1.05 5.62 11.00
C ALA A 45 -1.57 5.61 12.46
N ARG A 46 -1.79 6.78 13.07
CA ARG A 46 -2.37 6.88 14.43
C ARG A 46 -3.77 6.27 14.50
N GLN A 47 -4.64 6.51 13.50
CA GLN A 47 -6.00 5.95 13.48
C GLN A 47 -5.99 4.42 13.35
N LEU A 48 -4.97 3.86 12.73
CA LEU A 48 -4.77 2.42 12.59
C LEU A 48 -4.09 1.78 13.82
N GLY A 49 -3.63 2.57 14.79
CA GLY A 49 -2.81 2.07 15.90
C GLY A 49 -1.40 1.64 15.47
N ALA A 50 -0.95 2.05 14.29
CA ALA A 50 0.38 1.77 13.78
C ALA A 50 1.43 2.72 14.37
N GLN A 51 2.70 2.35 14.27
CA GLN A 51 3.81 3.23 14.60
C GLN A 51 3.85 4.45 13.66
N PRO A 52 4.57 5.51 14.02
CA PRO A 52 4.83 6.61 13.08
C PRO A 52 5.34 6.07 11.74
N PRO A 53 4.81 6.55 10.60
CA PRO A 53 5.20 6.01 9.30
C PRO A 53 6.65 6.38 8.96
N VAL A 54 7.33 5.48 8.24
CA VAL A 54 8.62 5.76 7.62
C VAL A 54 8.37 6.37 6.26
N LEU A 55 8.80 7.62 6.06
CA LEU A 55 8.65 8.34 4.81
C LEU A 55 9.99 8.30 4.06
N LEU A 56 10.05 7.64 2.90
CA LEU A 56 11.30 7.49 2.14
C LEU A 56 11.65 8.75 1.34
N GLY A 57 10.65 9.59 1.03
CA GLY A 57 10.84 10.93 0.45
C GLY A 57 11.22 10.93 -1.03
N PHE A 58 10.86 9.89 -1.79
CA PHE A 58 10.96 9.95 -3.25
C PHE A 58 9.86 10.86 -3.80
N GLU A 59 10.17 11.53 -4.91
CA GLU A 59 9.17 12.36 -5.58
C GLU A 59 8.07 11.49 -6.20
N ASP A 60 6.84 11.91 -5.98
CA ASP A 60 5.66 11.31 -6.62
C ASP A 60 5.76 11.43 -8.15
N ALA A 61 5.42 10.36 -8.86
CA ALA A 61 5.64 10.18 -10.30
C ALA A 61 7.12 10.22 -10.74
N GLY A 62 8.07 10.30 -9.80
CA GLY A 62 9.50 10.39 -10.09
C GLY A 62 10.23 9.03 -10.19
N LEU A 63 9.58 7.93 -9.83
CA LEU A 63 10.21 6.60 -9.88
C LEU A 63 10.43 6.08 -11.30
N ALA A 64 9.56 6.46 -12.24
CA ALA A 64 9.62 6.05 -13.64
C ALA A 64 10.20 7.15 -14.53
N VAL A 65 11.35 7.64 -14.21
CA VAL A 65 12.03 8.63 -15.06
C VAL A 65 12.47 7.96 -16.37
N LEU A 66 12.05 8.54 -17.50
CA LEU A 66 12.55 8.17 -18.83
C LEU A 66 14.00 8.66 -18.95
N SER A 67 14.94 7.84 -18.53
CA SER A 67 16.37 8.04 -18.70
C SER A 67 16.90 7.02 -19.70
N PRO A 68 17.85 7.38 -20.59
CA PRO A 68 18.54 6.40 -21.44
C PRO A 68 19.34 5.37 -20.60
N TRP A 69 19.57 5.68 -19.34
CA TRP A 69 20.14 4.78 -18.33
C TRP A 69 19.11 4.65 -17.20
N PRO A 70 18.06 3.80 -17.37
CA PRO A 70 17.10 3.54 -16.31
C PRO A 70 17.85 2.87 -15.16
N GLY A 71 17.52 3.26 -13.95
CA GLY A 71 18.06 2.56 -12.78
C GLY A 71 18.19 3.45 -11.57
N GLU A 72 18.75 4.65 -11.71
CA GLU A 72 19.14 5.43 -10.54
C GLU A 72 18.04 5.66 -9.50
N PRO A 73 16.79 6.07 -9.86
CA PRO A 73 15.74 6.20 -8.86
C PRO A 73 15.33 4.85 -8.24
N LEU A 74 15.28 3.78 -9.06
CA LEU A 74 14.92 2.45 -8.59
C LEU A 74 16.04 1.80 -7.77
N ASP A 75 17.31 2.01 -8.12
CA ASP A 75 18.46 1.55 -7.34
C ASP A 75 18.51 2.25 -5.98
N ARG A 76 18.23 3.55 -5.94
CA ARG A 76 18.11 4.29 -4.68
C ARG A 76 16.93 3.79 -3.85
N LEU A 77 15.78 3.53 -4.46
CA LEU A 77 14.62 2.96 -3.78
C LEU A 77 14.94 1.58 -3.25
N SER A 78 15.58 0.71 -4.03
CA SER A 78 16.01 -0.62 -3.62
C SER A 78 16.93 -0.57 -2.39
N THR A 79 17.95 0.30 -2.44
CA THR A 79 18.86 0.53 -1.32
C THR A 79 18.12 1.01 -0.06
N ARG A 80 17.20 1.96 -0.20
CA ARG A 80 16.41 2.48 0.92
C ARG A 80 15.43 1.45 1.48
N VAL A 81 14.78 0.66 0.63
CA VAL A 81 13.90 -0.43 1.05
C VAL A 81 14.69 -1.48 1.82
N ALA A 82 15.83 -1.96 1.28
CA ALA A 82 16.68 -2.93 1.96
C ALA A 82 17.17 -2.42 3.33
N ALA A 83 17.65 -1.18 3.41
CA ALA A 83 18.06 -0.55 4.66
C ALA A 83 16.92 -0.48 5.67
N THR A 84 15.72 -0.04 5.24
CA THR A 84 14.53 0.05 6.10
C THR A 84 14.10 -1.32 6.63
N LEU A 85 14.09 -2.36 5.79
CA LEU A 85 13.74 -3.71 6.22
C LEU A 85 14.77 -4.24 7.23
N ASN A 86 16.07 -4.00 7.00
CA ASN A 86 17.14 -4.40 7.92
C ASN A 86 17.14 -3.60 9.23
N GLU A 87 16.58 -2.40 9.27
CA GLU A 87 16.38 -1.63 10.51
C GLU A 87 15.15 -2.12 11.27
N LEU A 88 14.05 -2.36 10.56
CA LEU A 88 12.78 -2.74 11.17
C LEU A 88 12.70 -4.21 11.59
N HIS A 89 13.43 -5.11 10.92
CA HIS A 89 13.40 -6.58 11.10
C HIS A 89 11.96 -7.12 11.13
N PRO A 90 11.16 -6.94 10.09
CA PRO A 90 9.77 -7.38 10.08
C PRO A 90 9.67 -8.90 9.86
N ASP A 91 8.70 -9.57 10.51
CA ASP A 91 8.33 -10.95 10.20
C ASP A 91 7.55 -11.04 8.88
N VAL A 92 6.81 -10.00 8.55
CA VAL A 92 5.93 -9.91 7.37
C VAL A 92 6.06 -8.55 6.71
N VAL A 93 6.18 -8.56 5.40
CA VAL A 93 6.08 -7.38 4.53
C VAL A 93 4.85 -7.53 3.63
N LEU A 94 4.02 -6.50 3.58
CA LEU A 94 2.90 -6.39 2.65
C LEU A 94 3.21 -5.31 1.62
N THR A 95 3.01 -5.60 0.34
CA THR A 95 3.19 -4.64 -0.74
C THR A 95 2.18 -4.87 -1.87
N TRP A 96 2.31 -4.11 -2.94
CA TRP A 96 1.52 -4.29 -4.15
C TRP A 96 2.04 -5.45 -4.99
N GLY A 97 1.13 -6.15 -5.69
CA GLY A 97 1.49 -7.05 -6.76
C GLY A 97 1.88 -6.29 -8.04
N ALA A 98 2.20 -7.03 -9.10
CA ALA A 98 2.58 -6.48 -10.40
C ALA A 98 1.50 -5.59 -11.04
N GLU A 99 0.25 -5.75 -10.64
CA GLU A 99 -0.89 -4.95 -11.08
C GLU A 99 -0.92 -3.54 -10.43
N GLY A 100 -0.25 -3.35 -9.28
CA GLY A 100 -0.26 -2.10 -8.52
C GLY A 100 -1.66 -1.71 -8.01
N GLY A 101 -2.52 -2.70 -7.76
CA GLY A 101 -3.91 -2.53 -7.33
C GLY A 101 -4.82 -2.00 -8.45
N TYR A 102 -4.78 -0.73 -8.71
CA TYR A 102 -5.52 -0.05 -9.80
C TYR A 102 -4.61 0.42 -10.96
N GLY A 103 -3.40 -0.14 -11.07
CA GLY A 103 -2.48 0.14 -12.15
C GLY A 103 -1.61 1.37 -11.98
N HIS A 104 -1.56 1.96 -10.77
CA HIS A 104 -0.71 3.11 -10.51
C HIS A 104 0.77 2.75 -10.71
N GLN A 105 1.48 3.57 -11.47
CA GLN A 105 2.86 3.31 -11.85
C GLN A 105 3.79 3.17 -10.65
N ASP A 106 3.73 4.09 -9.69
CA ASP A 106 4.57 4.02 -8.49
C ASP A 106 4.24 2.80 -7.63
N HIS A 107 2.97 2.37 -7.56
CA HIS A 107 2.60 1.14 -6.84
C HIS A 107 3.27 -0.09 -7.46
N ARG A 108 3.25 -0.18 -8.80
CA ARG A 108 3.92 -1.27 -9.54
C ARG A 108 5.42 -1.26 -9.27
N LEU A 109 6.07 -0.10 -9.42
CA LEU A 109 7.51 0.04 -9.24
C LEU A 109 7.93 -0.25 -7.77
N VAL A 110 7.16 0.19 -6.79
CA VAL A 110 7.42 -0.15 -5.38
C VAL A 110 7.27 -1.65 -5.15
N GLY A 111 6.23 -2.29 -5.68
CA GLY A 111 6.04 -3.73 -5.59
C GLY A 111 7.20 -4.52 -6.22
N ASP A 112 7.63 -4.10 -7.42
CA ASP A 112 8.74 -4.71 -8.15
C ASP A 112 10.07 -4.55 -7.39
N VAL A 113 10.37 -3.36 -6.88
CA VAL A 113 11.59 -3.09 -6.11
C VAL A 113 11.60 -3.87 -4.79
N VAL A 114 10.49 -3.91 -4.05
CA VAL A 114 10.40 -4.74 -2.84
C VAL A 114 10.64 -6.21 -3.19
N THR A 115 10.02 -6.71 -4.26
CA THR A 115 10.23 -8.08 -4.73
C THR A 115 11.70 -8.34 -5.08
N GLN A 116 12.35 -7.42 -5.79
CA GLN A 116 13.77 -7.51 -6.14
C GLN A 116 14.68 -7.55 -4.91
N VAL A 117 14.38 -6.78 -3.84
CA VAL A 117 15.12 -6.83 -2.56
C VAL A 117 15.03 -8.22 -1.92
N PHE A 118 13.86 -8.88 -1.99
CA PHE A 118 13.70 -10.26 -1.52
C PHE A 118 14.43 -11.27 -2.42
N GLN A 119 14.35 -11.10 -3.73
CA GLN A 119 15.02 -11.98 -4.71
C GLN A 119 16.55 -11.95 -4.59
N SER A 120 17.11 -10.77 -4.30
CA SER A 120 18.56 -10.59 -4.12
C SER A 120 19.08 -11.11 -2.77
N GLY A 121 18.20 -11.49 -1.84
CA GLY A 121 18.58 -11.89 -0.49
C GLY A 121 18.95 -10.72 0.43
N ALA A 122 18.64 -9.48 0.03
CA ALA A 122 18.93 -8.28 0.83
C ALA A 122 17.89 -8.02 1.94
N ALA A 123 16.74 -8.69 1.92
CA ALA A 123 15.77 -8.67 3.02
C ALA A 123 16.25 -9.52 4.20
N PRO A 124 15.88 -9.21 5.47
CA PRO A 124 16.23 -10.01 6.62
C PRO A 124 15.76 -11.45 6.49
N ALA A 125 16.58 -12.41 6.93
CA ALA A 125 16.27 -13.83 6.88
C ALA A 125 14.99 -14.14 7.69
N GLY A 126 14.11 -14.97 7.13
CA GLY A 126 12.84 -15.35 7.77
C GLY A 126 11.67 -14.39 7.51
N THR A 127 11.93 -13.19 6.99
CA THR A 127 10.86 -12.27 6.59
C THR A 127 10.03 -12.85 5.44
N ARG A 128 8.72 -12.78 5.55
CA ARG A 128 7.79 -13.23 4.49
C ARG A 128 7.19 -12.05 3.76
N LEU A 129 7.10 -12.18 2.43
CA LEU A 129 6.53 -11.16 1.55
C LEU A 129 5.16 -11.60 1.05
N PHE A 130 4.19 -10.67 1.10
CA PHE A 130 2.85 -10.86 0.59
C PHE A 130 2.43 -9.68 -0.28
N TYR A 131 1.63 -9.97 -1.30
CA TYR A 131 0.97 -8.99 -2.15
C TYR A 131 -0.51 -8.95 -1.83
N VAL A 132 -1.07 -7.76 -1.66
CA VAL A 132 -2.53 -7.62 -1.57
C VAL A 132 -3.14 -7.99 -2.92
N GLY A 133 -4.24 -8.74 -2.91
CA GLY A 133 -4.89 -9.17 -4.14
C GLY A 133 -6.39 -8.88 -4.16
N PHE A 134 -6.95 -8.97 -5.35
CA PHE A 134 -8.37 -8.73 -5.59
C PHE A 134 -8.94 -9.91 -6.41
N PRO A 135 -9.85 -10.71 -5.85
CA PRO A 135 -10.41 -11.86 -6.54
C PRO A 135 -11.14 -11.46 -7.84
N PRO A 136 -11.00 -12.22 -8.94
CA PRO A 136 -11.60 -11.90 -10.23
C PRO A 136 -13.12 -11.71 -10.17
N GLU A 137 -13.81 -12.54 -9.40
CA GLU A 137 -15.25 -12.49 -9.22
C GLU A 137 -15.74 -11.23 -8.52
N ARG A 138 -14.89 -10.60 -7.71
CA ARG A 138 -15.21 -9.33 -7.02
C ARG A 138 -14.80 -8.11 -7.84
N THR A 139 -13.81 -8.23 -8.72
CA THR A 139 -13.36 -7.12 -9.56
C THR A 139 -14.21 -6.92 -10.80
N ALA A 140 -14.87 -7.96 -11.31
CA ALA A 140 -15.64 -7.91 -12.55
C ALA A 140 -16.75 -6.85 -12.57
N ASN A 141 -17.40 -6.62 -11.40
CA ASN A 141 -18.49 -5.66 -11.22
C ASN A 141 -18.19 -4.63 -10.12
N ALA A 142 -16.93 -4.49 -9.73
CA ALA A 142 -16.55 -3.57 -8.67
C ALA A 142 -16.77 -2.11 -9.09
N PRO A 143 -17.22 -1.25 -8.18
CA PRO A 143 -17.13 0.18 -8.38
C PRO A 143 -15.68 0.59 -8.69
N ARG A 144 -15.51 1.62 -9.50
CA ARG A 144 -14.17 2.13 -9.76
C ARG A 144 -13.61 2.78 -8.50
N TRP A 145 -12.39 2.44 -8.14
CA TRP A 145 -11.69 3.09 -7.05
C TRP A 145 -11.03 4.38 -7.58
N TYR A 146 -11.45 5.53 -7.08
CA TYR A 146 -11.07 6.84 -7.62
C TYR A 146 -11.25 6.92 -9.16
N GLY A 147 -12.35 6.36 -9.69
CA GLY A 147 -12.58 6.32 -11.13
C GLY A 147 -11.73 5.29 -11.90
N MET A 148 -10.81 4.59 -11.23
CA MET A 148 -9.87 3.66 -11.83
C MET A 148 -10.33 2.20 -11.70
N LYS A 149 -9.95 1.38 -12.68
CA LYS A 149 -10.21 -0.05 -12.68
C LYS A 149 -9.24 -0.75 -11.73
N VAL A 150 -9.76 -1.58 -10.82
CA VAL A 150 -8.94 -2.51 -10.02
C VAL A 150 -8.63 -3.74 -10.87
N TYR A 151 -7.39 -4.20 -10.82
CA TYR A 151 -6.94 -5.37 -11.56
C TYR A 151 -7.02 -6.63 -10.70
N PRO A 152 -7.53 -7.75 -11.24
CA PRO A 152 -7.68 -8.99 -10.49
C PRO A 152 -6.35 -9.73 -10.33
N THR A 153 -6.26 -10.49 -9.24
CA THR A 153 -5.29 -11.57 -9.03
C THR A 153 -6.03 -12.90 -9.11
N ALA A 154 -5.55 -13.85 -9.88
CA ALA A 154 -6.20 -15.16 -10.02
C ALA A 154 -6.33 -15.85 -8.65
N THR A 155 -7.50 -16.46 -8.41
CA THR A 155 -7.90 -16.97 -7.07
C THR A 155 -6.93 -18.02 -6.53
N GLU A 156 -6.33 -18.83 -7.41
CA GLU A 156 -5.35 -19.84 -7.02
C GLU A 156 -4.06 -19.28 -6.41
N TYR A 157 -3.74 -18.00 -6.63
CA TYR A 157 -2.61 -17.32 -6.00
C TYR A 157 -2.97 -16.69 -4.65
N LEU A 158 -4.25 -16.46 -4.39
CA LEU A 158 -4.74 -15.83 -3.16
C LEU A 158 -4.86 -16.87 -2.04
N THR A 159 -3.73 -17.26 -1.46
CA THR A 159 -3.65 -18.37 -0.49
C THR A 159 -3.76 -17.93 0.97
N THR A 160 -3.72 -16.63 1.26
CA THR A 160 -3.82 -16.11 2.63
C THR A 160 -4.98 -15.13 2.71
N HIS A 161 -5.92 -15.38 3.64
CA HIS A 161 -7.16 -14.62 3.81
C HIS A 161 -7.25 -14.08 5.23
N ILE A 162 -7.20 -12.77 5.38
CA ILE A 162 -7.23 -12.11 6.69
C ILE A 162 -8.62 -11.48 6.90
N ALA A 163 -9.41 -12.10 7.75
CA ALA A 163 -10.70 -11.57 8.14
C ALA A 163 -10.55 -10.28 8.95
N TYR A 164 -11.50 -9.38 8.79
CA TYR A 164 -11.61 -8.15 9.58
C TYR A 164 -13.03 -7.98 10.13
N ASP A 165 -13.14 -7.30 11.25
CA ASP A 165 -14.42 -7.04 11.90
C ASP A 165 -14.84 -5.55 11.85
N GLN A 166 -15.94 -5.21 12.52
CA GLN A 166 -16.45 -3.84 12.54
C GLN A 166 -15.44 -2.86 13.14
N THR A 167 -14.67 -3.27 14.16
CA THR A 167 -13.64 -2.41 14.78
C THR A 167 -12.52 -2.08 13.79
N ASP A 168 -12.12 -3.05 12.99
CA ASP A 168 -11.10 -2.86 11.92
C ASP A 168 -11.63 -1.94 10.83
N ARG A 169 -12.90 -2.10 10.42
CA ARG A 169 -13.58 -1.23 9.45
C ARG A 169 -13.65 0.21 9.93
N ASP A 170 -14.03 0.41 11.19
CA ASP A 170 -14.13 1.76 11.77
C ASP A 170 -12.75 2.43 11.85
N ALA A 171 -11.70 1.69 12.18
CA ALA A 171 -10.33 2.18 12.17
C ALA A 171 -9.88 2.56 10.75
N ALA A 172 -10.15 1.72 9.76
CA ALA A 172 -9.84 1.98 8.36
C ALA A 172 -10.58 3.22 7.83
N ARG A 173 -11.87 3.38 8.16
CA ARG A 173 -12.65 4.57 7.78
C ARG A 173 -12.07 5.85 8.39
N ARG A 174 -11.70 5.83 9.68
CA ARG A 174 -11.05 6.99 10.32
C ARG A 174 -9.68 7.30 9.69
N ALA A 175 -8.91 6.27 9.34
CA ALA A 175 -7.62 6.43 8.69
C ALA A 175 -7.75 7.04 7.30
N LEU A 176 -8.72 6.56 6.51
CA LEU A 176 -9.03 7.13 5.20
C LEU A 176 -9.45 8.60 5.32
N GLY A 177 -10.27 8.95 6.31
CA GLY A 177 -10.70 10.32 6.61
C GLY A 177 -9.58 11.30 6.98
N CYS A 178 -8.34 10.83 7.16
CA CYS A 178 -7.17 11.69 7.32
C CYS A 178 -6.68 12.30 6.00
N HIS A 179 -7.00 11.69 4.84
CA HIS A 179 -6.44 12.03 3.53
C HIS A 179 -7.23 13.15 2.82
N ARG A 180 -7.48 14.25 3.53
CA ARG A 180 -8.35 15.35 3.09
C ARG A 180 -7.83 16.15 1.90
N SER A 181 -6.53 16.15 1.67
CA SER A 181 -5.95 16.77 0.48
C SER A 181 -6.12 15.92 -0.77
N GLN A 182 -6.58 14.66 -0.65
CA GLN A 182 -6.70 13.73 -1.76
C GLN A 182 -8.11 13.61 -2.29
N ALA A 183 -9.11 13.66 -1.40
CA ALA A 183 -10.50 13.42 -1.75
C ALA A 183 -11.44 14.15 -0.79
N THR A 184 -12.62 14.47 -1.27
CA THR A 184 -13.74 14.95 -0.46
C THR A 184 -14.30 13.82 0.43
N ASP A 185 -15.08 14.16 1.43
CA ASP A 185 -15.74 13.17 2.30
C ASP A 185 -16.67 12.23 1.48
N ALA A 186 -17.30 12.71 0.42
CA ALA A 186 -18.13 11.90 -0.47
C ALA A 186 -17.28 10.88 -1.24
N GLU A 187 -16.19 11.29 -1.87
CA GLU A 187 -15.27 10.42 -2.61
C GLU A 187 -14.58 9.40 -1.71
N MET A 188 -14.24 9.79 -0.46
CA MET A 188 -13.71 8.86 0.53
C MET A 188 -14.72 7.79 0.93
N ASN A 189 -16.00 8.14 1.08
CA ASN A 189 -17.06 7.18 1.37
C ASN A 189 -17.30 6.23 0.20
N GLU A 190 -17.29 6.73 -1.04
CA GLU A 190 -17.35 5.89 -2.25
C GLU A 190 -16.17 4.91 -2.30
N SER A 191 -14.96 5.40 -2.10
CA SER A 191 -13.74 4.59 -2.10
C SER A 191 -13.78 3.51 -1.02
N PHE A 192 -14.24 3.86 0.18
CA PHE A 192 -14.40 2.88 1.26
C PHE A 192 -15.43 1.80 0.90
N SER A 193 -16.57 2.18 0.33
CA SER A 193 -17.60 1.24 -0.12
C SER A 193 -17.10 0.32 -1.24
N ALA A 194 -16.27 0.84 -2.16
CA ALA A 194 -15.65 0.03 -3.19
C ALA A 194 -14.68 -1.01 -2.60
N LEU A 195 -13.86 -0.64 -1.62
CA LEU A 195 -12.97 -1.57 -0.92
C LEU A 195 -13.74 -2.63 -0.14
N GLU A 196 -14.86 -2.27 0.52
CA GLU A 196 -15.72 -3.22 1.21
C GLU A 196 -16.33 -4.24 0.24
N HIS A 197 -16.72 -3.82 -0.95
CA HIS A 197 -17.19 -4.72 -2.00
C HIS A 197 -16.08 -5.66 -2.48
N LEU A 198 -14.88 -5.14 -2.70
CA LEU A 198 -13.73 -5.91 -3.19
C LEU A 198 -13.25 -6.96 -2.18
N TRP A 199 -13.29 -6.66 -0.89
CA TRP A 199 -12.79 -7.55 0.15
C TRP A 199 -13.87 -8.34 0.88
N ALA A 200 -15.11 -7.83 0.98
CA ALA A 200 -16.28 -8.54 1.51
C ALA A 200 -16.02 -9.30 2.84
N GLY A 201 -15.35 -8.64 3.80
CA GLY A 201 -15.10 -9.17 5.14
C GLY A 201 -13.72 -9.81 5.35
N GLU A 202 -12.94 -10.00 4.29
CA GLU A 202 -11.57 -10.50 4.36
C GLU A 202 -10.69 -9.86 3.30
N VAL A 203 -9.42 -9.64 3.61
CA VAL A 203 -8.41 -9.18 2.65
C VAL A 203 -7.60 -10.38 2.19
N PRO A 204 -7.65 -10.73 0.89
CA PRO A 204 -6.86 -11.82 0.35
C PRO A 204 -5.46 -11.36 -0.04
N PHE A 205 -4.48 -12.24 0.16
CA PHE A 205 -3.08 -12.01 -0.16
C PHE A 205 -2.48 -13.18 -0.93
N GLN A 206 -1.59 -12.85 -1.85
CA GLN A 206 -0.69 -13.80 -2.50
C GLN A 206 0.64 -13.81 -1.75
N GLN A 207 1.07 -14.97 -1.26
CA GLN A 207 2.41 -15.11 -0.70
C GLN A 207 3.44 -15.23 -1.82
N TRP A 208 4.51 -14.44 -1.77
CA TRP A 208 5.66 -14.61 -2.65
C TRP A 208 6.28 -16.00 -2.46
N ARG A 209 6.58 -16.70 -3.55
CA ARG A 209 6.98 -18.11 -3.61
C ARG A 209 5.89 -19.12 -3.26
N GLY A 210 4.66 -18.68 -3.10
CA GLY A 210 3.53 -19.54 -2.72
C GLY A 210 3.57 -19.94 -1.24
N GLY A 211 2.58 -20.68 -0.84
CA GLY A 211 2.44 -21.17 0.54
C GLY A 211 1.12 -21.93 0.71
N PRO A 212 0.92 -22.61 1.85
CA PRO A 212 -0.35 -23.24 2.16
C PRO A 212 -1.44 -22.17 2.36
N THR A 213 -2.69 -22.56 2.15
CA THR A 213 -3.83 -21.70 2.49
C THR A 213 -3.80 -21.38 3.98
N ALA A 214 -3.93 -20.10 4.33
CA ALA A 214 -3.83 -19.61 5.68
C ALA A 214 -4.85 -18.49 5.96
N SER A 215 -5.29 -18.40 7.22
CA SER A 215 -6.19 -17.35 7.73
C SER A 215 -5.47 -16.30 8.60
N LYS A 216 -4.17 -16.41 8.71
CA LYS A 216 -3.31 -15.47 9.46
C LYS A 216 -1.90 -15.45 8.90
N PHE A 217 -1.14 -14.41 9.21
CA PHE A 217 0.26 -14.30 8.81
C PHE A 217 1.23 -15.05 9.73
N PHE A 218 0.89 -15.26 11.00
CA PHE A 218 1.71 -15.95 12.00
C PHE A 218 0.90 -17.04 12.71
#